data_e3cefb83562d212584312883d4b71632
#
_entry.id   e3cefb83562d212584312883d4b71632
#
_cell.length_a   1.000
_cell.length_b   1.000
_cell.length_c   1.000
_cell.angle_alpha   90.00
_cell.angle_beta   90.00
_cell.angle_gamma   90.00
#
_symmetry.space_group_name_H-M   'P 1'
#
loop_
_entity.id
_entity.type
_entity.pdbx_description
1 polymer ?
#
loop_
_entity_poly.entity_id
_entity_poly.type
_entity_poly.pdbx_seq_one_letter_code
_entity_poly.pdbx_strand_id
1 'polypeptide(L)'
;MIPTIRQINLIIFLGCLGLILIGAFYEHVMKYEPCPLCITQRAIFDLIGILALIAFLHNPKARGLKIYAILGIISAIGGGYFAQHQLWLQSLPADQVPACGPGLAYMFEAFPFMEAVKLLLQGDGSCAEPHKVLGLSFAGWSLIAFVGLGLINLWQLIRAQKNGAVSAQAS
;
A
#
# COMPACT_ATOMS: atom_id res chain seq x y z
N MET A 1 24.76 -13.75 -2.36
CA MET A 1 24.93 -12.37 -2.91
C MET A 1 23.85 -11.49 -2.29
N ILE A 2 24.23 -10.42 -1.54
CA ILE A 2 23.26 -9.49 -0.97
C ILE A 2 22.93 -8.44 -2.05
N PRO A 3 21.64 -8.28 -2.44
CA PRO A 3 21.28 -7.32 -3.47
C PRO A 3 21.68 -5.90 -3.07
N THR A 4 22.04 -5.10 -4.06
CA THR A 4 22.35 -3.68 -3.84
C THR A 4 21.07 -2.93 -3.49
N ILE A 5 21.17 -1.84 -2.73
CA ILE A 5 20.02 -1.01 -2.35
C ILE A 5 19.22 -0.56 -3.59
N ARG A 6 19.94 -0.26 -4.67
CA ARG A 6 19.32 0.10 -5.95
C ARG A 6 18.46 -1.04 -6.52
N GLN A 7 18.96 -2.29 -6.50
CA GLN A 7 18.19 -3.46 -6.95
C GLN A 7 16.96 -3.71 -6.08
N ILE A 8 17.05 -3.47 -4.76
CA ILE A 8 15.92 -3.62 -3.85
C ILE A 8 14.82 -2.61 -4.19
N ASN A 9 15.16 -1.35 -4.44
CA ASN A 9 14.19 -0.34 -4.84
C ASN A 9 13.50 -0.71 -6.16
N LEU A 10 14.23 -1.28 -7.12
CA LEU A 10 13.64 -1.81 -8.35
C LEU A 10 12.67 -2.98 -8.06
N ILE A 11 13.04 -3.90 -7.17
CA ILE A 11 12.18 -5.03 -6.77
C ILE A 11 10.91 -4.52 -6.09
N ILE A 12 11.01 -3.52 -5.20
CA ILE A 12 9.84 -2.89 -4.56
C ILE A 12 8.92 -2.29 -5.62
N PHE A 13 9.47 -1.51 -6.56
CA PHE A 13 8.69 -0.92 -7.66
C PHE A 13 7.97 -1.98 -8.49
N LEU A 14 8.69 -3.00 -8.95
CA LEU A 14 8.11 -4.08 -9.76
C LEU A 14 7.07 -4.89 -8.97
N GLY A 15 7.30 -5.09 -7.68
CA GLY A 15 6.33 -5.76 -6.80
C GLY A 15 5.03 -4.96 -6.65
N CYS A 16 5.13 -3.65 -6.39
CA CYS A 16 3.96 -2.77 -6.33
C CYS A 16 3.22 -2.72 -7.66
N LEU A 17 3.95 -2.56 -8.79
CA LEU A 17 3.37 -2.58 -10.13
C LEU A 17 2.64 -3.90 -10.40
N GLY A 18 3.24 -5.03 -10.04
CA GLY A 18 2.61 -6.35 -10.19
C GLY A 18 1.30 -6.47 -9.41
N LEU A 19 1.27 -6.00 -8.15
CA LEU A 19 0.04 -6.00 -7.33
C LEU A 19 -1.07 -5.13 -7.94
N ILE A 20 -0.71 -3.96 -8.47
CA ILE A 20 -1.65 -3.06 -9.14
C ILE A 20 -2.20 -3.70 -10.42
N LEU A 21 -1.33 -4.30 -11.24
CA LEU A 21 -1.74 -4.99 -12.47
C LEU A 21 -2.65 -6.19 -12.19
N ILE A 22 -2.37 -6.97 -11.13
CA ILE A 22 -3.26 -8.06 -10.69
C ILE A 22 -4.62 -7.49 -10.29
N GLY A 23 -4.65 -6.42 -9.49
CA GLY A 23 -5.89 -5.76 -9.11
C GLY A 23 -6.68 -5.24 -10.31
N ALA A 24 -6.02 -4.60 -11.27
CA ALA A 24 -6.64 -4.12 -12.51
C ALA A 24 -7.18 -5.27 -13.37
N PHE A 25 -6.48 -6.40 -13.42
CA PHE A 25 -6.96 -7.60 -14.12
C PHE A 25 -8.29 -8.10 -13.53
N TYR A 26 -8.38 -8.22 -12.21
CA TYR A 26 -9.62 -8.64 -11.56
C TYR A 26 -10.77 -7.65 -11.80
N GLU A 27 -10.49 -6.35 -11.80
CA GLU A 27 -11.48 -5.31 -12.05
C GLU A 27 -12.00 -5.34 -13.51
N HIS A 28 -11.09 -5.36 -14.50
CA HIS A 28 -11.47 -5.21 -15.89
C HIS A 28 -11.91 -6.52 -16.56
N VAL A 29 -11.26 -7.63 -16.21
CA VAL A 29 -11.53 -8.95 -16.82
C VAL A 29 -12.58 -9.71 -16.03
N MET A 30 -12.46 -9.77 -14.71
CA MET A 30 -13.39 -10.50 -13.85
C MET A 30 -14.60 -9.64 -13.43
N LYS A 31 -14.64 -8.34 -13.80
CA LYS A 31 -15.72 -7.39 -13.50
C LYS A 31 -16.00 -7.23 -12.01
N TYR A 32 -14.97 -7.37 -11.18
CA TYR A 32 -15.08 -7.03 -9.76
C TYR A 32 -15.06 -5.52 -9.56
N GLU A 33 -16.11 -4.97 -8.94
CA GLU A 33 -16.11 -3.56 -8.55
C GLU A 33 -15.22 -3.35 -7.33
N PRO A 34 -14.17 -2.50 -7.44
CA PRO A 34 -13.28 -2.25 -6.30
C PRO A 34 -14.00 -1.44 -5.23
N CYS A 35 -13.98 -1.92 -3.99
CA CYS A 35 -14.50 -1.18 -2.84
C CYS A 35 -13.64 0.06 -2.52
N PRO A 36 -14.16 1.06 -1.79
CA PRO A 36 -13.43 2.27 -1.44
C PRO A 36 -12.08 2.02 -0.76
N LEU A 37 -12.02 1.09 0.20
CA LEU A 37 -10.77 0.73 0.88
C LEU A 37 -9.76 0.04 -0.06
N CYS A 38 -10.23 -0.75 -1.03
CA CYS A 38 -9.36 -1.36 -2.03
C CYS A 38 -8.66 -0.31 -2.89
N ILE A 39 -9.38 0.76 -3.26
CA ILE A 39 -8.83 1.88 -4.03
C ILE A 39 -7.80 2.65 -3.21
N THR A 40 -8.11 2.92 -1.94
CA THR A 40 -7.17 3.55 -1.00
C THR A 40 -5.87 2.75 -0.88
N GLN A 41 -5.96 1.43 -0.74
CA GLN A 41 -4.78 0.55 -0.68
C GLN A 41 -3.97 0.58 -1.98
N ARG A 42 -4.63 0.59 -3.15
CA ARG A 42 -3.95 0.73 -4.46
C ARG A 42 -3.20 2.05 -4.55
N ALA A 43 -3.81 3.17 -4.17
CA ALA A 43 -3.15 4.48 -4.15
C ALA A 43 -1.91 4.49 -3.24
N ILE A 44 -1.92 3.75 -2.13
CA ILE A 44 -0.75 3.62 -1.25
C ILE A 44 0.33 2.73 -1.90
N PHE A 45 -0.03 1.64 -2.60
CA PHE A 45 0.93 0.86 -3.38
C PHE A 45 1.55 1.69 -4.50
N ASP A 46 0.77 2.53 -5.21
CA ASP A 46 1.28 3.48 -6.20
C ASP A 46 2.29 4.43 -5.58
N LEU A 47 1.97 5.02 -4.42
CA LEU A 47 2.86 5.93 -3.71
C LEU A 47 4.19 5.25 -3.33
N ILE A 48 4.15 4.04 -2.76
CA ILE A 48 5.36 3.28 -2.40
C ILE A 48 6.16 2.92 -3.65
N GLY A 49 5.49 2.49 -4.71
CA GLY A 49 6.11 2.17 -6.00
C GLY A 49 6.82 3.38 -6.62
N ILE A 50 6.17 4.54 -6.64
CA ILE A 50 6.76 5.80 -7.16
C ILE A 50 7.97 6.22 -6.30
N LEU A 51 7.87 6.16 -4.98
CA LEU A 51 9.00 6.47 -4.08
C LEU A 51 10.19 5.55 -4.35
N ALA A 52 9.93 4.26 -4.53
CA ALA A 52 10.96 3.27 -4.84
C ALA A 52 11.58 3.49 -6.24
N LEU A 53 10.77 3.85 -7.25
CA LEU A 53 11.26 4.19 -8.59
C LEU A 53 12.15 5.43 -8.55
N ILE A 54 11.72 6.49 -7.85
CA ILE A 54 12.53 7.70 -7.70
C ILE A 54 13.83 7.38 -6.97
N ALA A 55 13.80 6.58 -5.90
CA ALA A 55 15.00 6.15 -5.19
C ALA A 55 15.93 5.30 -6.07
N PHE A 56 15.38 4.45 -6.94
CA PHE A 56 16.15 3.68 -7.92
C PHE A 56 16.87 4.57 -8.95
N LEU A 57 16.17 5.57 -9.49
CA LEU A 57 16.70 6.50 -10.50
C LEU A 57 17.69 7.49 -9.89
N HIS A 58 17.33 8.08 -8.76
CA HIS A 58 18.13 9.08 -8.05
C HIS A 58 19.39 8.48 -7.41
N ASN A 59 19.38 7.18 -7.08
CA ASN A 59 20.45 6.47 -6.39
C ASN A 59 21.07 7.28 -5.22
N PRO A 60 20.26 7.66 -4.23
CA PRO A 60 20.63 8.62 -3.19
C PRO A 60 21.73 8.07 -2.26
N LYS A 61 22.59 8.97 -1.75
CA LYS A 61 23.52 8.66 -0.68
C LYS A 61 22.77 8.35 0.63
N ALA A 62 23.50 7.93 1.69
CA ALA A 62 22.93 7.46 2.95
C ALA A 62 21.80 8.36 3.55
N ARG A 63 21.94 9.71 3.47
CA ARG A 63 20.90 10.63 3.99
C ARG A 63 19.60 10.56 3.17
N GLY A 64 19.68 10.62 1.84
CA GLY A 64 18.52 10.52 0.98
C GLY A 64 17.84 9.16 1.10
N LEU A 65 18.62 8.07 1.20
CA LEU A 65 18.09 6.73 1.40
C LEU A 65 17.26 6.61 2.68
N LYS A 66 17.70 7.24 3.79
CA LYS A 66 16.91 7.27 5.04
C LYS A 66 15.55 7.93 4.84
N ILE A 67 15.48 9.03 4.09
CA ILE A 67 14.22 9.74 3.81
C ILE A 67 13.26 8.83 3.04
N TYR A 68 13.72 8.20 1.94
CA TYR A 68 12.89 7.28 1.17
C TYR A 68 12.42 6.08 1.99
N ALA A 69 13.31 5.51 2.81
CA ALA A 69 12.96 4.38 3.67
C ALA A 69 11.91 4.77 4.73
N ILE A 70 12.05 5.94 5.36
CA ILE A 70 11.07 6.44 6.34
C ILE A 70 9.71 6.69 5.68
N LEU A 71 9.68 7.35 4.52
CA LEU A 71 8.44 7.57 3.77
C LEU A 71 7.78 6.25 3.38
N GLY A 72 8.59 5.26 2.93
CA GLY A 72 8.11 3.92 2.61
C GLY A 72 7.52 3.20 3.83
N ILE A 73 8.14 3.31 5.01
CA ILE A 73 7.63 2.73 6.26
C ILE A 73 6.30 3.39 6.65
N ILE A 74 6.21 4.72 6.65
CA ILE A 74 4.99 5.45 7.00
C ILE A 74 3.86 5.06 6.06
N SER A 75 4.12 5.00 4.75
CA SER A 75 3.13 4.57 3.75
C SER A 75 2.70 3.12 3.97
N ALA A 76 3.64 2.21 4.27
CA ALA A 76 3.33 0.80 4.53
C ALA A 76 2.48 0.62 5.82
N ILE A 77 2.75 1.40 6.87
CA ILE A 77 1.92 1.39 8.09
C ILE A 77 0.51 1.90 7.76
N GLY A 78 0.37 3.00 7.01
CA GLY A 78 -0.92 3.53 6.60
C GLY A 78 -1.71 2.52 5.76
N GLY A 79 -1.07 1.89 4.76
CA GLY A 79 -1.68 0.84 3.95
C GLY A 79 -2.08 -0.39 4.76
N GLY A 80 -1.24 -0.82 5.69
CA GLY A 80 -1.53 -1.90 6.63
C GLY A 80 -2.74 -1.60 7.52
N TYR A 81 -2.88 -0.36 8.00
CA TYR A 81 -4.05 0.07 8.76
C TYR A 81 -5.35 -0.09 7.96
N PHE A 82 -5.39 0.37 6.71
CA PHE A 82 -6.58 0.23 5.86
C PHE A 82 -6.87 -1.23 5.49
N ALA A 83 -5.84 -2.04 5.25
CA ALA A 83 -6.01 -3.48 5.01
C ALA A 83 -6.57 -4.19 6.26
N GLN A 84 -6.07 -3.86 7.44
CA GLN A 84 -6.57 -4.38 8.71
C GLN A 84 -8.00 -3.92 8.98
N HIS A 85 -8.33 -2.66 8.71
CA HIS A 85 -9.68 -2.12 8.84
C HIS A 85 -10.66 -2.86 7.91
N GLN A 86 -10.28 -3.14 6.68
CA GLN A 86 -11.09 -3.93 5.75
C GLN A 86 -11.29 -5.37 6.23
N LEU A 87 -10.25 -6.04 6.77
CA LEU A 87 -10.39 -7.37 7.38
C LEU A 87 -11.34 -7.37 8.58
N TRP A 88 -11.32 -6.30 9.38
CA TRP A 88 -12.26 -6.12 10.47
C TRP A 88 -13.70 -6.01 9.94
N LEU A 89 -13.97 -5.21 8.90
CA LEU A 89 -15.28 -5.14 8.26
C LEU A 89 -15.75 -6.50 7.75
N GLN A 90 -14.85 -7.29 7.15
CA GLN A 90 -15.13 -8.65 6.67
C GLN A 90 -15.42 -9.66 7.78
N SER A 91 -15.06 -9.35 9.02
CA SER A 91 -15.32 -10.19 10.19
C SER A 91 -16.64 -9.87 10.90
N LEU A 92 -17.31 -8.77 10.52
CA LEU A 92 -18.57 -8.36 11.15
C LEU A 92 -19.73 -9.29 10.75
N PRO A 93 -20.65 -9.58 11.69
CA PRO A 93 -21.91 -10.25 11.37
C PRO A 93 -22.75 -9.36 10.43
N ALA A 94 -23.59 -9.98 9.60
CA ALA A 94 -24.34 -9.30 8.53
C ALA A 94 -25.24 -8.16 9.00
N ASP A 95 -25.70 -8.21 10.24
CA ASP A 95 -26.54 -7.19 10.90
C ASP A 95 -25.74 -5.94 11.36
N GLN A 96 -24.42 -6.03 11.43
CA GLN A 96 -23.52 -4.94 11.85
C GLN A 96 -22.72 -4.33 10.68
N VAL A 97 -22.83 -4.90 9.49
CA VAL A 97 -22.18 -4.38 8.30
C VAL A 97 -22.82 -3.05 7.91
N PRO A 98 -22.04 -1.97 7.69
CA PRO A 98 -22.56 -0.70 7.20
C PRO A 98 -23.35 -0.88 5.90
N ALA A 99 -24.28 0.05 5.61
CA ALA A 99 -24.94 0.07 4.31
C ALA A 99 -23.91 0.25 3.18
N CYS A 100 -24.16 -0.40 2.02
CA CYS A 100 -23.36 -0.16 0.83
C CYS A 100 -23.47 1.31 0.44
N GLY A 101 -22.32 1.96 0.26
CA GLY A 101 -22.25 3.34 -0.17
C GLY A 101 -22.63 3.51 -1.65
N PRO A 102 -22.92 4.72 -2.08
CA PRO A 102 -23.04 5.04 -3.49
C PRO A 102 -21.68 4.79 -4.18
N GLY A 103 -21.73 4.28 -5.42
CA GLY A 103 -20.50 4.00 -6.19
C GLY A 103 -19.54 5.21 -6.25
N LEU A 104 -18.26 4.93 -6.48
CA LEU A 104 -17.18 5.93 -6.40
C LEU A 104 -17.43 7.16 -7.27
N ALA A 105 -17.94 6.98 -8.50
CA ALA A 105 -18.26 8.08 -9.41
C ALA A 105 -19.28 9.04 -8.79
N TYR A 106 -20.33 8.49 -8.20
CA TYR A 106 -21.35 9.30 -7.51
C TYR A 106 -20.81 10.03 -6.28
N MET A 107 -19.89 9.42 -5.53
CA MET A 107 -19.28 10.08 -4.36
C MET A 107 -18.57 11.38 -4.76
N PHE A 108 -17.81 11.38 -5.86
CA PHE A 108 -17.07 12.56 -6.31
C PHE A 108 -17.94 13.57 -7.06
N GLU A 109 -19.11 13.16 -7.60
CA GLU A 109 -20.06 14.08 -8.24
C GLU A 109 -21.00 14.75 -7.25
N ALA A 110 -21.47 14.01 -6.22
CA ALA A 110 -22.52 14.45 -5.32
C ALA A 110 -22.01 15.13 -4.04
N PHE A 111 -20.77 14.82 -3.60
CA PHE A 111 -20.22 15.30 -2.35
C PHE A 111 -19.03 16.26 -2.55
N PRO A 112 -18.82 17.23 -1.66
CA PRO A 112 -17.59 18.02 -1.63
C PRO A 112 -16.36 17.11 -1.51
N PHE A 113 -15.27 17.47 -2.17
CA PHE A 113 -14.05 16.63 -2.27
C PHE A 113 -13.59 16.04 -0.91
N MET A 114 -13.56 16.86 0.15
CA MET A 114 -13.14 16.41 1.49
C MET A 114 -14.08 15.38 2.10
N GLU A 115 -15.37 15.49 1.84
CA GLU A 115 -16.38 14.56 2.32
C GLU A 115 -16.32 13.25 1.54
N ALA A 116 -16.14 13.30 0.23
CA ALA A 116 -15.91 12.12 -0.62
C ALA A 116 -14.65 11.36 -0.18
N VAL A 117 -13.55 12.06 0.12
CA VAL A 117 -12.32 11.45 0.65
C VAL A 117 -12.56 10.81 2.03
N LYS A 118 -13.32 11.47 2.92
CA LYS A 118 -13.65 10.89 4.22
C LYS A 118 -14.45 9.60 4.09
N LEU A 119 -15.46 9.56 3.23
CA LEU A 119 -16.25 8.36 2.94
C LEU A 119 -15.37 7.24 2.35
N LEU A 120 -14.46 7.59 1.43
CA LEU A 120 -13.50 6.66 0.83
C LEU A 120 -12.62 5.99 1.90
N LEU A 121 -12.14 6.76 2.88
CA LEU A 121 -11.26 6.27 3.94
C LEU A 121 -12.00 5.47 5.02
N GLN A 122 -13.28 5.75 5.24
CA GLN A 122 -14.12 5.01 6.19
C GLN A 122 -14.48 3.61 5.69
N GLY A 123 -14.61 3.46 4.36
CA GLY A 123 -15.17 2.25 3.76
C GLY A 123 -16.69 2.14 3.96
N ASP A 124 -17.28 1.23 3.24
CA ASP A 124 -18.73 0.95 3.28
C ASP A 124 -19.00 -0.56 3.30
N GLY A 125 -20.25 -0.96 3.21
CA GLY A 125 -20.66 -2.37 3.22
C GLY A 125 -20.07 -3.20 2.08
N SER A 126 -19.72 -2.61 0.96
CA SER A 126 -19.06 -3.31 -0.15
C SER A 126 -17.66 -3.82 0.24
N CYS A 127 -17.00 -3.16 1.21
CA CYS A 127 -15.71 -3.58 1.75
C CYS A 127 -15.80 -4.85 2.63
N ALA A 128 -16.99 -5.18 3.14
CA ALA A 128 -17.22 -6.36 3.95
C ALA A 128 -17.35 -7.66 3.14
N GLU A 129 -17.57 -7.58 1.82
CA GLU A 129 -17.62 -8.77 0.96
C GLU A 129 -16.22 -9.33 0.72
N PRO A 130 -15.88 -10.55 1.21
CA PRO A 130 -14.55 -11.11 1.05
C PRO A 130 -14.39 -11.76 -0.32
N HIS A 131 -13.77 -11.09 -1.28
CA HIS A 131 -13.30 -11.71 -2.50
C HIS A 131 -12.05 -12.54 -2.21
N LYS A 132 -12.20 -13.86 -2.16
CA LYS A 132 -11.13 -14.79 -1.80
C LYS A 132 -10.37 -15.25 -3.05
N VAL A 133 -9.04 -15.13 -2.99
CA VAL A 133 -8.10 -15.65 -3.98
C VAL A 133 -7.09 -16.52 -3.23
N LEU A 134 -6.95 -17.79 -3.63
CA LEU A 134 -6.06 -18.75 -2.99
C LEU A 134 -6.28 -18.89 -1.46
N GLY A 135 -7.55 -18.80 -1.00
CA GLY A 135 -7.91 -18.97 0.41
C GLY A 135 -7.84 -17.71 1.28
N LEU A 136 -7.25 -16.62 0.81
CA LEU A 136 -7.21 -15.32 1.49
C LEU A 136 -8.01 -14.27 0.73
N SER A 137 -8.59 -13.31 1.47
CA SER A 137 -9.22 -12.13 0.85
C SER A 137 -8.15 -11.20 0.25
N PHE A 138 -8.54 -10.33 -0.69
CA PHE A 138 -7.64 -9.29 -1.22
C PHE A 138 -7.04 -8.42 -0.11
N ALA A 139 -7.84 -8.08 0.92
CA ALA A 139 -7.36 -7.35 2.09
C ALA A 139 -6.26 -8.12 2.84
N GLY A 140 -6.39 -9.44 2.96
CA GLY A 140 -5.38 -10.31 3.57
C GLY A 140 -4.06 -10.30 2.80
N TRP A 141 -4.11 -10.43 1.48
CA TRP A 141 -2.93 -10.32 0.62
C TRP A 141 -2.29 -8.94 0.67
N SER A 142 -3.10 -7.87 0.67
CA SER A 142 -2.62 -6.50 0.82
C SER A 142 -1.91 -6.29 2.15
N LEU A 143 -2.44 -6.83 3.26
CA LEU A 143 -1.81 -6.73 4.58
C LEU A 143 -0.44 -7.40 4.59
N ILE A 144 -0.33 -8.63 4.04
CA ILE A 144 0.94 -9.34 3.93
C ILE A 144 1.95 -8.53 3.11
N ALA A 145 1.50 -7.95 1.99
CA ALA A 145 2.35 -7.13 1.14
C ALA A 145 2.83 -5.84 1.86
N PHE A 146 1.95 -5.12 2.57
CA PHE A 146 2.35 -3.94 3.35
C PHE A 146 3.32 -4.28 4.48
N VAL A 147 3.12 -5.39 5.19
CA VAL A 147 4.07 -5.87 6.21
C VAL A 147 5.43 -6.16 5.56
N GLY A 148 5.45 -6.87 4.45
CA GLY A 148 6.69 -7.17 3.71
C GLY A 148 7.41 -5.90 3.25
N LEU A 149 6.68 -4.94 2.66
CA LEU A 149 7.22 -3.64 2.25
C LEU A 149 7.76 -2.83 3.43
N GLY A 150 7.05 -2.82 4.56
CA GLY A 150 7.50 -2.18 5.79
C GLY A 150 8.81 -2.77 6.30
N LEU A 151 8.92 -4.10 6.34
CA LEU A 151 10.14 -4.79 6.78
C LEU A 151 11.33 -4.55 5.84
N ILE A 152 11.10 -4.53 4.52
CA ILE A 152 12.15 -4.25 3.53
C ILE A 152 12.65 -2.80 3.69
N ASN A 153 11.74 -1.83 3.84
CA ASN A 153 12.11 -0.43 4.05
C ASN A 153 12.82 -0.23 5.40
N LEU A 154 12.39 -0.92 6.47
CA LEU A 154 13.07 -0.90 7.77
C LEU A 154 14.49 -1.45 7.66
N TRP A 155 14.67 -2.55 6.95
CA TRP A 155 16.01 -3.10 6.70
C TRP A 155 16.90 -2.13 5.92
N GLN A 156 16.35 -1.45 4.88
CA GLN A 156 17.08 -0.39 4.16
C GLN A 156 17.49 0.76 5.09
N LEU A 157 16.59 1.19 6.00
CA LEU A 157 16.87 2.25 6.97
C LEU A 157 18.03 1.87 7.90
N ILE A 158 18.00 0.66 8.47
CA ILE A 158 19.07 0.15 9.35
C ILE A 158 20.41 0.09 8.60
N ARG A 159 20.40 -0.36 7.36
CA ARG A 159 21.59 -0.44 6.51
C ARG A 159 22.16 0.93 6.18
N ALA A 160 21.28 1.91 5.89
CA ALA A 160 21.67 3.30 5.66
C ALA A 160 22.28 3.98 6.89
N GLN A 161 21.82 3.61 8.10
CA GLN A 161 22.40 4.10 9.35
C GLN A 161 23.83 3.58 9.55
N LYS A 162 24.05 2.29 9.36
CA LYS A 162 25.38 1.65 9.49
C LYS A 162 26.40 2.26 8.52
N ASN A 163 26.01 2.46 7.26
CA ASN A 163 26.90 3.04 6.25
C ASN A 163 27.21 4.53 6.55
N GLY A 164 26.25 5.28 7.09
CA GLY A 164 26.45 6.67 7.49
C GLY A 164 27.37 6.82 8.72
N ALA A 165 27.33 5.90 9.66
CA ALA A 165 28.22 5.89 10.83
C ALA A 165 29.67 5.59 10.45
N VAL A 166 29.89 4.63 9.53
CA VAL A 166 31.25 4.28 9.04
C VAL A 166 31.90 5.47 8.30
N SER A 167 31.14 6.20 7.49
CA SER A 167 31.67 7.38 6.77
C SER A 167 31.98 8.57 7.69
N ALA A 168 31.29 8.70 8.83
CA ALA A 168 31.53 9.75 9.81
C ALA A 168 32.76 9.49 10.70
N GLN A 169 33.17 8.23 10.86
CA GLN A 169 34.38 7.85 11.62
C GLN A 169 35.65 7.91 10.75
N ALA A 170 35.53 8.00 9.43
CA ALA A 170 36.64 8.03 8.49
C ALA A 170 37.02 9.44 8.04
N SER A 171 36.33 10.48 8.52
CA SER A 171 36.63 11.91 8.31
C SER A 171 37.17 12.56 9.57
#